data_19291a5fe6c64d0e778d691964def03f
#
_entry.id   19291a5fe6c64d0e778d691964def03f
#
_cell.length_a   1.000
_cell.length_b   1.000
_cell.length_c   1.000
_cell.angle_alpha   90.00
_cell.angle_beta   90.00
_cell.angle_gamma   90.00
#
_symmetry.space_group_name_H-M   'P 1'
#
loop_
_entity.id
_entity.type
_entity.pdbx_description
1 polymer ?
#
loop_
_entity_poly.entity_id
_entity_poly.type
_entity_poly.pdbx_seq_one_letter_code
_entity_poly.pdbx_strand_id
1 'polypeptide(L)'
;MYQALLKKLGIAVGLGLCLTHAVLAASDTTEQTGTKAYHDFPAKLEIAPGLPISIQADQAYRQFTVKLPNKSQQVLAGLDPELAGSETSDPLTVADYNFDGYQDIATYGGMGGMVNAQFNLYLWNTKQQRFSLFKGDTTNLALDSKHQFIKTSSRSGPRWYETYYASDQGKLYKAIETAMVTAGTQEVGLLSFKNKAGAVTKTLVTDLDMAIDNSPSVSAKVQADKAYLYQQANEASKTAMYVIKDDSVTLKNLAGIENDMAQWCLVEYKGKKTITKWLKCENL
;
A
#
# COMPACT_ATOMS: atom_id res chain seq x y z
N MET A 1 -22.82 -44.67 17.78
CA MET A 1 -22.74 -46.11 17.46
C MET A 1 -21.34 -46.37 16.95
N TYR A 2 -20.62 -47.21 17.70
CA TYR A 2 -19.40 -47.95 17.45
C TYR A 2 -18.14 -47.16 17.05
N GLN A 3 -17.16 -46.97 17.97
CA GLN A 3 -16.17 -47.87 18.60
C GLN A 3 -15.33 -48.61 17.53
N ALA A 4 -14.05 -48.42 17.55
CA ALA A 4 -12.92 -48.83 18.41
C ALA A 4 -12.07 -49.78 17.53
N LEU A 5 -10.83 -49.95 17.58
CA LEU A 5 -9.88 -50.36 18.58
C LEU A 5 -8.47 -50.58 17.98
N LEU A 6 -7.47 -50.09 18.69
CA LEU A 6 -6.27 -50.75 19.23
C LEU A 6 -5.04 -51.05 18.36
N LYS A 7 -3.95 -50.39 18.77
CA LYS A 7 -2.67 -50.93 19.29
C LYS A 7 -1.72 -51.71 18.38
N LYS A 8 -0.47 -51.27 18.26
CA LYS A 8 0.68 -51.81 19.00
C LYS A 8 2.00 -51.11 18.73
N LEU A 9 2.66 -50.79 19.80
CA LEU A 9 4.06 -50.54 20.12
C LEU A 9 5.12 -50.95 19.07
N GLY A 10 6.12 -50.08 18.96
CA GLY A 10 7.46 -50.38 18.49
C GLY A 10 8.41 -49.23 18.86
N ILE A 11 9.20 -49.42 19.92
CA ILE A 11 10.28 -48.56 20.39
C ILE A 11 11.47 -48.74 19.45
N ALA A 12 12.06 -47.64 18.95
CA ALA A 12 13.45 -47.63 18.53
C ALA A 12 14.07 -46.29 18.83
N VAL A 13 15.13 -46.36 19.58
CA VAL A 13 16.06 -45.30 20.01
C VAL A 13 16.94 -44.90 18.84
N GLY A 14 17.28 -43.61 18.70
CA GLY A 14 18.53 -43.29 18.09
C GLY A 14 18.64 -42.02 17.28
N LEU A 15 19.53 -41.19 17.74
CA LEU A 15 20.31 -40.13 17.11
C LEU A 15 19.66 -38.78 16.84
N GLY A 16 20.14 -37.82 17.63
CA GLY A 16 19.96 -36.39 17.41
C GLY A 16 20.62 -35.93 16.12
N LEU A 17 19.84 -35.29 15.27
CA LEU A 17 20.35 -34.38 14.26
C LEU A 17 19.85 -32.97 14.63
N CYS A 18 20.77 -32.10 15.00
CA CYS A 18 20.58 -30.67 15.05
C CYS A 18 20.17 -30.18 13.65
N LEU A 19 18.89 -30.02 13.40
CA LEU A 19 18.38 -29.29 12.25
C LEU A 19 18.32 -27.81 12.66
N THR A 20 19.33 -27.07 12.21
CA THR A 20 19.28 -25.62 12.14
C THR A 20 18.08 -25.24 11.27
N HIS A 21 17.04 -24.71 11.89
CA HIS A 21 15.94 -24.09 11.17
C HIS A 21 16.46 -22.80 10.53
N ALA A 22 16.81 -22.88 9.26
CA ALA A 22 16.87 -21.72 8.41
C ALA A 22 15.42 -21.19 8.34
N VAL A 23 15.17 -20.08 9.02
CA VAL A 23 13.98 -19.28 8.80
C VAL A 23 14.12 -18.72 7.39
N LEU A 24 13.56 -19.44 6.43
CA LEU A 24 13.22 -18.86 5.13
C LEU A 24 12.18 -17.79 5.41
N ALA A 25 12.60 -16.53 5.36
CA ALA A 25 11.68 -15.42 5.16
C ALA A 25 10.91 -15.75 3.87
N ALA A 26 9.67 -16.17 4.01
CA ALA A 26 8.73 -16.22 2.90
C ALA A 26 8.62 -14.78 2.40
N SER A 27 9.26 -14.48 1.29
CA SER A 27 8.91 -13.33 0.47
C SER A 27 7.49 -13.60 0.01
N ASP A 28 6.54 -12.89 0.60
CA ASP A 28 5.16 -12.85 0.14
C ASP A 28 5.17 -12.09 -1.20
N THR A 29 5.56 -12.80 -2.26
CA THR A 29 5.32 -12.37 -3.63
C THR A 29 3.84 -12.58 -3.86
N THR A 30 3.01 -11.61 -3.46
CA THR A 30 1.67 -11.44 -3.98
C THR A 30 1.81 -11.41 -5.50
N GLU A 31 1.41 -12.49 -6.16
CA GLU A 31 1.29 -12.56 -7.61
C GLU A 31 0.54 -11.30 -8.06
N GLN A 32 1.23 -10.42 -8.79
CA GLN A 32 0.62 -9.31 -9.51
C GLN A 32 -0.23 -9.91 -10.64
N THR A 33 -1.43 -10.36 -10.29
CA THR A 33 -2.36 -10.95 -11.26
C THR A 33 -2.74 -9.88 -12.27
N GLY A 34 -2.28 -10.02 -13.51
CA GLY A 34 -2.59 -9.13 -14.62
C GLY A 34 -1.42 -8.34 -15.20
N THR A 35 -0.23 -8.38 -14.60
CA THR A 35 0.97 -7.71 -15.12
C THR A 35 1.83 -8.69 -15.91
N LYS A 36 2.30 -8.30 -17.10
CA LYS A 36 3.22 -9.07 -17.92
C LYS A 36 4.57 -8.37 -18.05
N ALA A 37 5.63 -9.05 -17.63
CA ALA A 37 7.01 -8.55 -17.74
C ALA A 37 7.64 -8.88 -19.11
N TYR A 38 8.53 -8.00 -19.58
CA TYR A 38 9.29 -8.15 -20.80
C TYR A 38 10.77 -7.87 -20.55
N HIS A 39 11.61 -8.83 -20.96
CA HIS A 39 13.08 -8.75 -20.88
C HIS A 39 13.73 -8.81 -22.26
N ASP A 40 13.06 -9.47 -23.22
CA ASP A 40 13.57 -9.66 -24.58
C ASP A 40 12.96 -8.65 -25.55
N PHE A 41 13.81 -7.98 -26.33
CA PHE A 41 13.40 -6.99 -27.31
C PHE A 41 13.98 -7.31 -28.69
N PRO A 42 13.22 -7.06 -29.77
CA PRO A 42 11.95 -6.35 -29.82
C PRO A 42 10.77 -7.17 -29.30
N ALA A 43 9.97 -6.56 -28.43
CA ALA A 43 8.71 -7.12 -27.96
C ALA A 43 7.54 -6.71 -28.89
N LYS A 44 6.57 -7.60 -29.09
CA LYS A 44 5.32 -7.32 -29.82
C LYS A 44 4.15 -7.62 -28.89
N LEU A 45 3.20 -6.71 -28.82
CA LEU A 45 1.99 -6.85 -28.02
C LEU A 45 0.84 -6.06 -28.64
N GLU A 46 -0.36 -6.28 -28.11
CA GLU A 46 -1.55 -5.48 -28.43
C GLU A 46 -1.92 -4.63 -27.23
N ILE A 47 -2.18 -3.35 -27.45
CA ILE A 47 -2.70 -2.42 -26.43
C ILE A 47 -4.17 -2.76 -26.13
N ALA A 48 -4.90 -3.15 -27.17
CA ALA A 48 -6.24 -3.69 -27.16
C ALA A 48 -6.41 -4.55 -28.43
N PRO A 49 -7.45 -5.38 -28.54
CA PRO A 49 -7.68 -6.18 -29.75
C PRO A 49 -7.59 -5.37 -31.03
N GLY A 50 -6.69 -5.74 -31.93
CA GLY A 50 -6.46 -5.05 -33.21
C GLY A 50 -5.61 -3.77 -33.14
N LEU A 51 -5.02 -3.45 -32.00
CA LEU A 51 -4.10 -2.31 -31.81
C LEU A 51 -2.67 -2.79 -31.50
N PRO A 52 -1.95 -3.36 -32.47
CA PRO A 52 -0.62 -3.89 -32.25
C PRO A 52 0.41 -2.78 -32.10
N ILE A 53 1.38 -3.00 -31.21
CA ILE A 53 2.60 -2.20 -31.08
C ILE A 53 3.83 -3.08 -31.09
N SER A 54 4.99 -2.49 -31.37
CA SER A 54 6.27 -3.13 -31.13
C SER A 54 7.18 -2.19 -30.34
N ILE A 55 7.94 -2.76 -29.41
CA ILE A 55 8.82 -2.04 -28.52
C ILE A 55 10.25 -2.52 -28.74
N GLN A 56 11.18 -1.60 -28.91
CA GLN A 56 12.61 -1.84 -28.91
C GLN A 56 13.22 -1.14 -27.70
N ALA A 57 14.18 -1.78 -27.04
CA ALA A 57 14.97 -1.17 -25.99
C ALA A 57 16.38 -0.89 -26.50
N ASP A 58 17.04 0.12 -25.94
CA ASP A 58 18.49 0.23 -26.05
C ASP A 58 19.19 -0.81 -25.15
N GLN A 59 20.51 -0.99 -25.32
CA GLN A 59 21.26 -2.02 -24.59
C GLN A 59 21.24 -1.85 -23.06
N ALA A 60 20.98 -0.64 -22.57
CA ALA A 60 20.99 -0.32 -21.15
C ALA A 60 19.58 -0.07 -20.58
N TYR A 61 18.54 -0.34 -21.34
CA TYR A 61 17.14 -0.07 -20.97
C TYR A 61 16.85 1.37 -20.54
N ARG A 62 17.64 2.33 -21.03
CA ARG A 62 17.45 3.77 -20.74
C ARG A 62 16.32 4.38 -21.55
N GLN A 63 16.08 3.79 -22.73
CA GLN A 63 15.03 4.25 -23.64
C GLN A 63 14.34 3.06 -24.30
N PHE A 64 13.03 3.20 -24.46
CA PHE A 64 12.18 2.27 -25.18
C PHE A 64 11.53 2.99 -26.35
N THR A 65 11.82 2.54 -27.58
CA THR A 65 11.18 3.06 -28.81
C THR A 65 9.96 2.22 -29.13
N VAL A 66 8.79 2.81 -29.01
CA VAL A 66 7.49 2.17 -29.30
C VAL A 66 7.03 2.58 -30.68
N LYS A 67 6.81 1.59 -31.56
CA LYS A 67 6.11 1.79 -32.84
C LYS A 67 4.61 1.65 -32.58
N LEU A 68 3.89 2.74 -32.74
CA LEU A 68 2.45 2.86 -32.46
C LEU A 68 1.58 2.27 -33.59
N PRO A 69 0.28 1.99 -33.36
CA PRO A 69 -0.63 1.44 -34.38
C PRO A 69 -0.72 2.30 -35.65
N ASN A 70 -0.64 3.62 -35.49
CA ASN A 70 -0.61 4.59 -36.62
C ASN A 70 0.74 4.67 -37.34
N LYS A 71 1.68 3.73 -37.05
CA LYS A 71 3.04 3.63 -37.59
C LYS A 71 4.01 4.74 -37.17
N SER A 72 3.57 5.72 -36.35
CA SER A 72 4.49 6.69 -35.75
C SER A 72 5.31 6.03 -34.61
N GLN A 73 6.36 6.72 -34.18
CA GLN A 73 7.21 6.26 -33.08
C GLN A 73 7.09 7.18 -31.88
N GLN A 74 7.24 6.60 -30.71
CA GLN A 74 7.33 7.33 -29.44
C GLN A 74 8.48 6.75 -28.63
N VAL A 75 9.28 7.63 -28.04
CA VAL A 75 10.34 7.23 -27.10
C VAL A 75 9.80 7.37 -25.68
N LEU A 76 9.93 6.31 -24.91
CA LEU A 76 9.63 6.27 -23.47
C LEU A 76 10.95 6.20 -22.71
N ALA A 77 11.05 6.94 -21.60
CA ALA A 77 12.20 6.84 -20.71
C ALA A 77 12.16 5.50 -19.95
N GLY A 78 13.32 4.96 -19.68
CA GLY A 78 13.52 3.77 -18.84
C GLY A 78 14.47 4.08 -17.71
N LEU A 79 15.53 3.27 -17.55
CA LEU A 79 16.50 3.36 -16.47
C LEU A 79 17.23 4.72 -16.48
N ASP A 80 17.15 5.43 -15.35
CA ASP A 80 17.93 6.63 -15.11
C ASP A 80 19.35 6.23 -14.67
N PRO A 81 20.40 6.66 -15.38
CA PRO A 81 21.78 6.34 -15.03
C PRO A 81 22.19 6.82 -13.65
N GLU A 82 21.57 7.88 -13.11
CA GLU A 82 21.86 8.40 -11.77
C GLU A 82 21.23 7.56 -10.65
N LEU A 83 20.17 6.80 -10.99
CA LEU A 83 19.46 5.90 -10.08
C LEU A 83 19.82 4.43 -10.30
N ALA A 84 20.75 4.13 -11.20
CA ALA A 84 21.20 2.77 -11.52
C ALA A 84 21.81 2.11 -10.28
N GLY A 85 21.02 1.28 -9.62
CA GLY A 85 21.43 0.39 -8.52
C GLY A 85 20.74 -0.95 -8.71
N SER A 86 21.16 -2.03 -8.12
CA SER A 86 20.76 -3.42 -8.29
C SER A 86 19.70 -3.77 -9.37
N GLU A 87 20.07 -4.56 -10.33
CA GLU A 87 19.33 -4.95 -11.55
C GLU A 87 18.19 -5.96 -11.28
N THR A 88 17.37 -5.79 -10.26
CA THR A 88 16.40 -6.81 -9.83
C THR A 88 14.97 -6.61 -10.31
N SER A 89 14.66 -5.53 -11.02
CA SER A 89 13.31 -5.27 -11.52
C SER A 89 13.19 -5.52 -13.02
N ASP A 90 12.02 -5.96 -13.45
CA ASP A 90 11.68 -6.09 -14.85
C ASP A 90 11.84 -4.75 -15.57
N PRO A 91 12.61 -4.67 -16.67
CA PRO A 91 12.86 -3.39 -17.34
C PRO A 91 11.60 -2.74 -17.91
N LEU A 92 10.58 -3.56 -18.23
CA LEU A 92 9.29 -3.11 -18.74
C LEU A 92 8.19 -4.09 -18.35
N THR A 93 7.10 -3.54 -17.83
CA THR A 93 5.87 -4.28 -17.53
C THR A 93 4.67 -3.67 -18.25
N VAL A 94 3.70 -4.50 -18.59
CA VAL A 94 2.48 -4.14 -19.33
C VAL A 94 1.26 -4.64 -18.55
N ALA A 95 0.31 -3.76 -18.32
CA ALA A 95 -0.98 -4.06 -17.73
C ALA A 95 -1.96 -2.92 -18.02
N ASP A 96 -3.25 -3.13 -17.78
CA ASP A 96 -4.24 -2.06 -17.71
C ASP A 96 -4.18 -1.42 -16.32
N TYR A 97 -3.26 -0.46 -16.14
CA TYR A 97 -3.01 0.17 -14.85
C TYR A 97 -4.10 1.16 -14.43
N ASN A 98 -4.84 1.72 -15.37
CA ASN A 98 -5.90 2.68 -15.08
C ASN A 98 -7.31 2.09 -15.26
N PHE A 99 -7.42 0.78 -15.54
CA PHE A 99 -8.68 0.03 -15.67
C PHE A 99 -9.64 0.62 -16.71
N ASP A 100 -9.09 1.08 -17.85
CA ASP A 100 -9.87 1.64 -18.96
C ASP A 100 -10.03 0.67 -20.15
N GLY A 101 -9.48 -0.54 -20.01
CA GLY A 101 -9.54 -1.61 -21.01
C GLY A 101 -8.40 -1.58 -22.04
N TYR A 102 -7.44 -0.67 -21.90
CA TYR A 102 -6.24 -0.60 -22.75
C TYR A 102 -5.00 -0.92 -21.93
N GLN A 103 -4.04 -1.58 -22.56
CA GLN A 103 -2.77 -1.89 -21.92
C GLN A 103 -1.90 -0.63 -21.84
N ASP A 104 -1.37 -0.40 -20.66
CA ASP A 104 -0.42 0.64 -20.31
C ASP A 104 0.99 0.06 -20.21
N ILE A 105 2.00 0.90 -20.10
CA ILE A 105 3.40 0.51 -19.98
C ILE A 105 4.00 1.14 -18.72
N ALA A 106 4.64 0.33 -17.88
CA ALA A 106 5.52 0.81 -16.84
C ALA A 106 6.96 0.39 -17.15
N THR A 107 7.88 1.34 -17.14
CA THR A 107 9.31 1.08 -17.33
C THR A 107 10.03 1.29 -16.00
N TYR A 108 11.00 0.42 -15.69
CA TYR A 108 11.85 0.59 -14.53
C TYR A 108 12.76 1.80 -14.71
N GLY A 109 12.72 2.74 -13.77
CA GLY A 109 13.49 3.98 -13.78
C GLY A 109 14.75 3.95 -12.92
N GLY A 110 14.91 2.93 -12.05
CA GLY A 110 16.06 2.81 -11.16
C GLY A 110 15.68 2.65 -9.69
N MET A 111 16.68 2.57 -8.82
CA MET A 111 16.50 2.40 -7.38
C MET A 111 16.88 3.67 -6.62
N GLY A 112 15.89 4.33 -6.04
CA GLY A 112 16.08 5.45 -5.13
C GLY A 112 16.24 4.96 -3.68
N GLY A 113 17.44 5.10 -3.11
CA GLY A 113 17.77 4.45 -1.83
C GLY A 113 17.75 2.93 -1.96
N MET A 114 17.73 2.19 -0.84
CA MET A 114 17.87 0.73 -0.86
C MET A 114 16.59 -0.05 -1.21
N VAL A 115 15.41 0.60 -1.19
CA VAL A 115 14.11 -0.10 -1.28
C VAL A 115 13.04 0.69 -2.05
N ASN A 116 13.38 1.82 -2.64
CA ASN A 116 12.44 2.67 -3.37
C ASN A 116 12.67 2.54 -4.87
N ALA A 117 12.15 1.48 -5.48
CA ALA A 117 12.21 1.31 -6.93
C ALA A 117 11.34 2.38 -7.63
N GLN A 118 11.92 3.11 -8.56
CA GLN A 118 11.23 4.13 -9.35
C GLN A 118 10.73 3.54 -10.65
N PHE A 119 9.53 3.93 -11.07
CA PHE A 119 8.96 3.53 -12.35
C PHE A 119 8.47 4.75 -13.13
N ASN A 120 8.46 4.65 -14.46
CA ASN A 120 7.79 5.58 -15.34
C ASN A 120 6.52 4.90 -15.84
N LEU A 121 5.36 5.32 -15.38
CA LEU A 121 4.07 4.78 -15.81
C LEU A 121 3.53 5.59 -16.99
N TYR A 122 3.28 4.93 -18.11
CA TYR A 122 2.78 5.51 -19.34
C TYR A 122 1.40 4.96 -19.66
N LEU A 123 0.37 5.79 -19.52
CA LEU A 123 -1.03 5.43 -19.78
C LEU A 123 -1.37 5.65 -21.26
N TRP A 124 -2.09 4.70 -21.86
CA TRP A 124 -2.56 4.84 -23.24
C TRP A 124 -3.62 5.91 -23.38
N ASN A 125 -3.43 6.86 -24.26
CA ASN A 125 -4.40 7.91 -24.56
C ASN A 125 -5.07 7.64 -25.90
N THR A 126 -6.31 7.18 -25.87
CA THR A 126 -7.09 6.82 -27.05
C THR A 126 -7.34 7.98 -28.01
N LYS A 127 -7.48 9.21 -27.48
CA LYS A 127 -7.69 10.43 -28.29
C LYS A 127 -6.43 10.85 -29.04
N GLN A 128 -5.28 10.74 -28.36
CA GLN A 128 -3.98 11.12 -28.94
C GLN A 128 -3.30 9.98 -29.67
N GLN A 129 -3.80 8.75 -29.56
CA GLN A 129 -3.20 7.52 -30.09
C GLN A 129 -1.73 7.36 -29.71
N ARG A 130 -1.42 7.65 -28.44
CA ARG A 130 -0.06 7.58 -27.88
C ARG A 130 -0.10 7.39 -26.36
N PHE A 131 1.03 7.03 -25.79
CA PHE A 131 1.21 6.95 -24.35
C PHE A 131 1.45 8.33 -23.72
N SER A 132 0.88 8.55 -22.54
CA SER A 132 1.06 9.76 -21.75
C SER A 132 1.64 9.41 -20.39
N LEU A 133 2.73 10.07 -20.00
CA LEU A 133 3.37 9.86 -18.71
C LEU A 133 2.41 10.25 -17.56
N PHE A 134 2.15 9.33 -16.65
CA PHE A 134 1.46 9.61 -15.40
C PHE A 134 2.38 10.45 -14.49
N LYS A 135 1.84 11.52 -13.93
CA LYS A 135 2.61 12.47 -13.11
C LYS A 135 2.43 12.28 -11.59
N GLY A 136 1.80 11.17 -11.18
CA GLY A 136 1.72 10.78 -9.78
C GLY A 136 2.97 10.07 -9.28
N ASP A 137 2.99 9.73 -8.01
CA ASP A 137 4.01 8.86 -7.47
C ASP A 137 3.90 7.46 -8.08
N THR A 138 5.02 6.88 -8.42
CA THR A 138 5.13 5.54 -9.02
C THR A 138 6.23 4.71 -8.35
N THR A 139 6.62 5.08 -7.14
CA THR A 139 7.62 4.35 -6.35
C THR A 139 7.04 3.01 -5.91
N ASN A 140 7.81 1.92 -6.10
CA ASN A 140 7.40 0.54 -5.81
C ASN A 140 5.99 0.23 -6.35
N LEU A 141 5.77 0.60 -7.62
CA LEU A 141 4.49 0.47 -8.31
C LEU A 141 4.01 -0.98 -8.33
N ALA A 142 2.78 -1.22 -7.90
CA ALA A 142 2.11 -2.50 -7.93
C ALA A 142 0.66 -2.37 -8.40
N LEU A 143 0.16 -3.39 -9.11
CA LEU A 143 -1.22 -3.47 -9.57
C LEU A 143 -2.03 -4.34 -8.62
N ASP A 144 -3.09 -3.80 -8.02
CA ASP A 144 -4.10 -4.55 -7.27
C ASP A 144 -5.34 -4.73 -8.15
N SER A 145 -5.35 -5.78 -8.95
CA SER A 145 -6.46 -6.08 -9.85
C SER A 145 -7.75 -6.45 -9.12
N LYS A 146 -7.66 -6.98 -7.89
CA LYS A 146 -8.82 -7.35 -7.07
C LYS A 146 -9.64 -6.13 -6.67
N HIS A 147 -8.96 -5.07 -6.24
CA HIS A 147 -9.61 -3.85 -5.76
C HIS A 147 -9.62 -2.72 -6.79
N GLN A 148 -9.05 -2.97 -7.98
CA GLN A 148 -8.88 -1.99 -9.06
C GLN A 148 -8.13 -0.74 -8.59
N PHE A 149 -6.98 -0.96 -7.94
CA PHE A 149 -6.03 0.08 -7.56
C PHE A 149 -4.68 -0.13 -8.20
N ILE A 150 -3.95 0.94 -8.44
CA ILE A 150 -2.50 0.87 -8.40
C ILE A 150 -2.03 1.33 -7.02
N LYS A 151 -1.14 0.57 -6.42
CA LYS A 151 -0.50 0.85 -5.15
C LYS A 151 0.90 1.36 -5.41
N THR A 152 1.28 2.41 -4.73
CA THR A 152 2.66 2.87 -4.63
C THR A 152 3.07 2.88 -3.18
N SER A 153 4.35 2.61 -2.92
CA SER A 153 4.87 2.65 -1.56
C SER A 153 6.26 3.26 -1.56
N SER A 154 6.58 4.01 -0.53
CA SER A 154 7.91 4.56 -0.34
C SER A 154 8.33 4.46 1.11
N ARG A 155 9.64 4.30 1.33
CA ARG A 155 10.23 4.25 2.65
C ARG A 155 11.06 5.51 2.91
N SER A 156 10.81 6.14 4.06
CA SER A 156 11.61 7.24 4.57
C SER A 156 12.01 6.94 6.02
N GLY A 157 13.28 6.68 6.24
CA GLY A 157 13.78 6.17 7.51
C GLY A 157 13.13 4.83 7.89
N PRO A 158 12.57 4.68 9.09
CA PRO A 158 11.88 3.45 9.52
C PRO A 158 10.45 3.32 8.98
N ARG A 159 9.88 4.35 8.37
CA ARG A 159 8.46 4.44 8.05
C ARG A 159 8.17 4.15 6.59
N TRP A 160 7.03 3.48 6.35
CA TRP A 160 6.45 3.24 5.05
C TRP A 160 5.25 4.15 4.83
N TYR A 161 5.11 4.64 3.61
CA TYR A 161 3.99 5.44 3.12
C TYR A 161 3.42 4.76 1.89
N GLU A 162 2.12 4.58 1.84
CA GLU A 162 1.45 3.97 0.72
C GLU A 162 0.39 4.90 0.15
N THR A 163 0.26 4.89 -1.16
CA THR A 163 -0.81 5.60 -1.87
C THR A 163 -1.49 4.62 -2.82
N TYR A 164 -2.81 4.59 -2.76
CA TYR A 164 -3.63 3.80 -3.67
C TYR A 164 -4.35 4.76 -4.62
N TYR A 165 -4.14 4.56 -5.92
CA TYR A 165 -4.83 5.32 -6.95
C TYR A 165 -5.96 4.48 -7.50
N ALA A 166 -7.19 5.02 -7.47
CA ALA A 166 -8.34 4.48 -8.17
C ALA A 166 -8.52 5.16 -9.54
N SER A 167 -9.24 4.50 -10.42
CA SER A 167 -9.58 5.05 -11.73
C SER A 167 -10.99 5.65 -11.74
N ASP A 168 -11.14 6.76 -12.44
CA ASP A 168 -12.41 7.30 -12.86
C ASP A 168 -12.38 7.57 -14.35
N GLN A 169 -13.01 6.72 -15.15
CA GLN A 169 -13.01 6.78 -16.61
C GLN A 169 -11.59 6.88 -17.18
N GLY A 170 -10.67 6.03 -16.70
CA GLY A 170 -9.26 6.00 -17.11
C GLY A 170 -8.39 7.10 -16.49
N LYS A 171 -8.94 7.99 -15.67
CA LYS A 171 -8.17 9.02 -14.97
C LYS A 171 -7.89 8.59 -13.53
N LEU A 172 -6.62 8.42 -13.21
CA LEU A 172 -6.17 8.06 -11.87
C LEU A 172 -6.26 9.24 -10.89
N TYR A 173 -6.74 8.95 -9.66
CA TYR A 173 -6.74 9.88 -8.55
C TYR A 173 -6.35 9.16 -7.25
N LYS A 174 -5.74 9.87 -6.31
CA LYS A 174 -5.41 9.31 -4.99
C LYS A 174 -6.68 8.99 -4.22
N ALA A 175 -6.98 7.71 -4.06
CA ALA A 175 -8.19 7.24 -3.37
C ALA A 175 -7.93 6.96 -1.89
N ILE A 176 -6.74 6.43 -1.54
CA ILE A 176 -6.35 6.14 -0.16
C ILE A 176 -4.89 6.55 0.02
N GLU A 177 -4.58 7.19 1.12
CA GLU A 177 -3.22 7.42 1.60
C GLU A 177 -3.08 6.81 3.00
N THR A 178 -1.93 6.19 3.26
CA THR A 178 -1.62 5.64 4.57
C THR A 178 -0.54 6.47 5.26
N ALA A 179 -0.57 6.47 6.58
CA ALA A 179 0.48 7.07 7.40
C ALA A 179 0.64 6.24 8.68
N MET A 180 1.87 6.15 9.18
CA MET A 180 2.17 5.68 10.53
C MET A 180 2.12 6.88 11.48
N VAL A 181 1.30 6.80 12.52
CA VAL A 181 1.06 7.91 13.46
C VAL A 181 1.24 7.41 14.88
N THR A 182 1.91 8.19 15.72
CA THR A 182 2.00 7.92 17.15
C THR A 182 0.74 8.44 17.85
N ALA A 183 0.03 7.55 18.53
CA ALA A 183 -1.17 7.85 19.33
C ALA A 183 -0.90 7.48 20.79
N GLY A 184 -0.53 8.46 21.60
CA GLY A 184 -0.06 8.22 22.97
C GLY A 184 1.29 7.50 22.98
N THR A 185 1.32 6.29 23.54
CA THR A 185 2.55 5.48 23.67
C THR A 185 2.74 4.45 22.56
N GLN A 186 1.82 4.37 21.57
CA GLN A 186 1.87 3.36 20.52
C GLN A 186 1.84 3.96 19.13
N GLU A 187 2.48 3.27 18.17
CA GLU A 187 2.35 3.57 16.74
C GLU A 187 1.17 2.81 16.15
N VAL A 188 0.43 3.48 15.28
CA VAL A 188 -0.75 2.95 14.59
C VAL A 188 -0.73 3.34 13.12
N GLY A 189 -1.44 2.57 12.29
CA GLY A 189 -1.74 2.94 10.91
C GLY A 189 -2.94 3.88 10.84
N LEU A 190 -2.88 4.87 9.97
CA LEU A 190 -4.00 5.75 9.62
C LEU A 190 -4.24 5.69 8.12
N LEU A 191 -5.40 5.20 7.71
CA LEU A 191 -5.86 5.21 6.32
C LEU A 191 -6.79 6.41 6.10
N SER A 192 -6.46 7.24 5.11
CA SER A 192 -7.25 8.39 4.71
C SER A 192 -7.89 8.14 3.34
N PHE A 193 -9.20 7.93 3.31
CA PHE A 193 -9.98 7.73 2.08
C PHE A 193 -10.37 9.08 1.50
N LYS A 194 -10.13 9.27 0.20
CA LYS A 194 -10.35 10.53 -0.49
C LYS A 194 -11.34 10.37 -1.65
N ASN A 195 -12.08 11.43 -1.92
CA ASN A 195 -12.86 11.54 -3.15
C ASN A 195 -11.98 12.04 -4.32
N LYS A 196 -12.56 12.08 -5.52
CA LYS A 196 -11.90 12.55 -6.75
C LYS A 196 -11.37 13.99 -6.68
N ALA A 197 -11.93 14.83 -5.81
CA ALA A 197 -11.47 16.20 -5.56
C ALA A 197 -10.32 16.25 -4.52
N GLY A 198 -9.89 15.11 -3.98
CA GLY A 198 -8.83 15.01 -3.00
C GLY A 198 -9.27 15.28 -1.55
N ALA A 199 -10.56 15.55 -1.31
CA ALA A 199 -11.08 15.75 0.04
C ALA A 199 -11.17 14.41 0.79
N VAL A 200 -10.70 14.37 2.04
CA VAL A 200 -10.83 13.21 2.92
C VAL A 200 -12.31 13.02 3.28
N THR A 201 -12.84 11.84 2.98
CA THR A 201 -14.25 11.47 3.24
C THR A 201 -14.38 10.53 4.44
N LYS A 202 -13.33 9.77 4.75
CA LYS A 202 -13.29 8.81 5.85
C LYS A 202 -11.84 8.61 6.28
N THR A 203 -11.64 8.37 7.58
CA THR A 203 -10.38 7.87 8.13
C THR A 203 -10.62 6.56 8.86
N LEU A 204 -9.59 5.72 8.93
CA LEU A 204 -9.60 4.46 9.66
C LEU A 204 -8.28 4.31 10.39
N VAL A 205 -8.35 4.06 11.70
CA VAL A 205 -7.17 3.70 12.50
C VAL A 205 -7.07 2.17 12.52
N THR A 206 -5.90 1.66 12.21
CA THR A 206 -5.59 0.23 12.11
C THR A 206 -4.24 -0.07 12.74
N ASP A 207 -3.83 -1.32 12.76
CA ASP A 207 -2.45 -1.71 13.07
C ASP A 207 -1.47 -1.22 11.99
N LEU A 208 -0.19 -1.55 12.16
CA LEU A 208 0.87 -1.09 11.25
C LEU A 208 0.89 -1.82 9.90
N ASP A 209 0.16 -2.92 9.74
CA ASP A 209 0.04 -3.63 8.46
C ASP A 209 -0.83 -2.84 7.46
N MET A 210 -1.68 -1.94 7.96
CA MET A 210 -2.48 -1.00 7.17
C MET A 210 -3.28 -1.66 6.02
N ALA A 211 -3.68 -2.93 6.22
CA ALA A 211 -4.42 -3.69 5.22
C ALA A 211 -5.80 -3.07 4.96
N ILE A 212 -6.16 -2.90 3.68
CA ILE A 212 -7.46 -2.30 3.29
C ILE A 212 -8.62 -3.23 3.65
N ASP A 213 -8.45 -4.53 3.42
CA ASP A 213 -9.53 -5.53 3.53
C ASP A 213 -9.83 -5.98 4.96
N ASN A 214 -8.90 -5.92 5.84
CA ASN A 214 -9.01 -6.57 7.14
C ASN A 214 -8.30 -5.79 8.23
N SER A 215 -8.64 -4.50 8.33
CA SER A 215 -8.03 -3.60 9.32
C SER A 215 -8.53 -3.95 10.73
N PRO A 216 -7.70 -4.56 11.58
CA PRO A 216 -8.09 -4.86 12.94
C PRO A 216 -8.31 -3.58 13.74
N SER A 217 -9.26 -3.61 14.67
CA SER A 217 -9.46 -2.52 15.60
C SER A 217 -8.27 -2.39 16.54
N VAL A 218 -7.70 -1.20 16.65
CA VAL A 218 -6.61 -0.90 17.58
C VAL A 218 -7.17 -0.51 18.94
N SER A 219 -6.69 -1.19 19.98
CA SER A 219 -7.02 -0.90 21.37
C SER A 219 -5.84 -0.25 22.08
N ALA A 220 -6.12 0.68 22.98
CA ALA A 220 -5.15 1.33 23.82
C ALA A 220 -5.58 1.25 25.30
N LYS A 221 -4.61 1.34 26.21
CA LYS A 221 -4.84 1.48 27.65
C LYS A 221 -4.68 2.93 28.06
N VAL A 222 -5.61 3.41 28.86
CA VAL A 222 -5.48 4.72 29.52
C VAL A 222 -4.34 4.68 30.53
N GLN A 223 -3.36 5.57 30.41
CA GLN A 223 -2.20 5.67 31.31
C GLN A 223 -2.43 6.69 32.42
N ALA A 224 -3.19 7.74 32.14
CA ALA A 224 -3.49 8.79 33.10
C ALA A 224 -4.48 8.30 34.18
N ASP A 225 -4.30 8.70 35.43
CA ASP A 225 -5.23 8.38 36.52
C ASP A 225 -6.66 8.83 36.20
N LYS A 226 -6.79 9.94 35.45
CA LYS A 226 -8.06 10.48 35.00
C LYS A 226 -7.90 11.22 33.67
N ALA A 227 -8.46 10.66 32.60
CA ALA A 227 -8.49 11.26 31.27
C ALA A 227 -9.89 11.79 30.93
N TYR A 228 -10.06 13.10 30.82
CA TYR A 228 -11.33 13.72 30.47
C TYR A 228 -11.68 13.46 28.99
N LEU A 229 -12.98 13.32 28.74
CA LEU A 229 -13.54 13.14 27.41
C LEU A 229 -14.09 14.46 26.87
N TYR A 230 -13.97 14.65 25.56
CA TYR A 230 -14.32 15.88 24.84
C TYR A 230 -15.33 15.56 23.72
N GLN A 231 -16.22 16.52 23.42
CA GLN A 231 -17.18 16.37 22.35
C GLN A 231 -16.55 16.45 20.96
N GLN A 232 -15.50 17.25 20.84
CA GLN A 232 -14.71 17.50 19.64
C GLN A 232 -13.21 17.45 19.99
N ALA A 233 -12.34 17.42 18.97
CA ALA A 233 -10.88 17.45 19.13
C ALA A 233 -10.38 18.87 19.49
N ASN A 234 -10.88 19.46 20.58
CA ASN A 234 -10.46 20.75 21.11
C ASN A 234 -10.79 20.90 22.59
N GLU A 235 -10.05 21.76 23.28
CA GLU A 235 -10.16 22.00 24.73
C GLU A 235 -11.52 22.58 25.15
N ALA A 236 -12.14 23.42 24.33
CA ALA A 236 -13.38 24.12 24.68
C ALA A 236 -14.57 23.14 24.77
N SER A 237 -14.45 21.95 24.20
CA SER A 237 -15.52 20.93 24.16
C SER A 237 -15.44 19.90 25.29
N LYS A 238 -14.67 20.18 26.37
CA LYS A 238 -14.51 19.32 27.52
C LYS A 238 -15.85 18.97 28.16
N THR A 239 -16.03 17.68 28.48
CA THR A 239 -17.23 17.19 29.20
C THR A 239 -16.93 16.86 30.64
N ALA A 240 -17.96 16.55 31.43
CA ALA A 240 -17.78 16.01 32.79
C ALA A 240 -17.40 14.52 32.81
N MET A 241 -17.47 13.85 31.65
CA MET A 241 -17.13 12.42 31.53
C MET A 241 -15.61 12.22 31.47
N TYR A 242 -15.17 11.08 32.01
CA TYR A 242 -13.77 10.69 32.01
C TYR A 242 -13.65 9.17 31.95
N VAL A 243 -12.49 8.69 31.56
CA VAL A 243 -11.98 7.33 31.76
C VAL A 243 -10.81 7.35 32.71
N ILE A 244 -10.48 6.24 33.30
CA ILE A 244 -9.43 6.12 34.33
C ILE A 244 -8.32 5.17 33.85
N LYS A 245 -7.23 5.19 34.60
CA LYS A 245 -6.08 4.32 34.36
C LYS A 245 -6.52 2.86 34.19
N ASP A 246 -5.88 2.17 33.25
CA ASP A 246 -6.13 0.78 32.87
C ASP A 246 -7.45 0.53 32.11
N ASP A 247 -8.34 1.52 31.98
CA ASP A 247 -9.47 1.40 31.07
C ASP A 247 -8.97 1.09 29.65
N SER A 248 -9.64 0.14 28.98
CA SER A 248 -9.38 -0.17 27.58
C SER A 248 -10.29 0.64 26.68
N VAL A 249 -9.71 1.29 25.67
CA VAL A 249 -10.44 2.04 24.66
C VAL A 249 -10.06 1.56 23.26
N THR A 250 -10.98 1.64 22.31
CA THR A 250 -10.70 1.36 20.90
C THR A 250 -10.50 2.67 20.15
N LEU A 251 -9.39 2.82 19.45
CA LEU A 251 -9.12 3.99 18.61
C LEU A 251 -10.03 3.98 17.37
N LYS A 252 -10.67 5.10 17.07
CA LYS A 252 -11.60 5.28 15.93
C LYS A 252 -11.10 6.31 14.93
N ASN A 253 -10.45 7.37 15.39
CA ASN A 253 -9.90 8.43 14.57
C ASN A 253 -8.82 9.20 15.33
N LEU A 254 -8.00 9.94 14.58
CA LEU A 254 -6.93 10.80 15.09
C LEU A 254 -7.10 12.21 14.54
N ALA A 255 -6.69 13.23 15.31
CA ALA A 255 -6.71 14.62 14.86
C ALA A 255 -5.54 15.42 15.49
N GLY A 256 -5.24 16.59 14.91
CA GLY A 256 -4.12 17.41 15.32
C GLY A 256 -2.80 16.67 15.16
N ILE A 257 -2.58 16.09 13.97
CA ILE A 257 -1.35 15.32 13.69
C ILE A 257 -0.26 16.33 13.29
N GLU A 258 0.79 16.37 14.10
CA GLU A 258 1.98 17.18 13.88
C GLU A 258 3.22 16.31 14.08
N ASN A 259 4.16 16.33 13.14
CA ASN A 259 5.36 15.49 13.16
C ASN A 259 5.03 14.00 13.42
N ASP A 260 3.98 13.49 12.78
CA ASP A 260 3.45 12.13 12.93
C ASP A 260 2.96 11.77 14.35
N MET A 261 2.70 12.76 15.19
CA MET A 261 2.13 12.57 16.53
C MET A 261 0.71 13.14 16.57
N ALA A 262 -0.27 12.32 16.94
CA ALA A 262 -1.65 12.75 17.13
C ALA A 262 -1.84 13.42 18.49
N GLN A 263 -2.45 14.59 18.50
CA GLN A 263 -2.81 15.30 19.74
C GLN A 263 -4.14 14.78 20.31
N TRP A 264 -5.07 14.41 19.43
CA TRP A 264 -6.42 14.00 19.77
C TRP A 264 -6.74 12.62 19.23
N CYS A 265 -7.27 11.75 20.10
CA CYS A 265 -7.73 10.40 19.82
C CYS A 265 -9.24 10.31 19.99
N LEU A 266 -10.00 10.01 18.93
CA LEU A 266 -11.39 9.61 19.04
C LEU A 266 -11.41 8.16 19.49
N VAL A 267 -12.01 7.89 20.64
CA VAL A 267 -12.04 6.56 21.23
C VAL A 267 -13.45 6.07 21.47
N GLU A 268 -13.61 4.77 21.37
CA GLU A 268 -14.80 4.06 21.83
C GLU A 268 -14.46 3.35 23.16
N TYR A 269 -15.20 3.68 24.21
CA TYR A 269 -15.14 3.02 25.50
C TYR A 269 -16.41 2.19 25.72
N LYS A 270 -16.24 0.90 26.06
CA LYS A 270 -17.32 -0.05 26.31
C LYS A 270 -17.47 -0.29 27.81
N GLY A 271 -18.22 0.57 28.51
CA GLY A 271 -18.65 0.38 29.88
C GLY A 271 -20.10 -0.11 29.96
N LYS A 272 -20.88 0.38 30.93
CA LYS A 272 -22.34 0.13 31.01
C LYS A 272 -23.08 0.63 29.75
N LYS A 273 -22.54 1.66 29.11
CA LYS A 273 -22.95 2.18 27.79
C LYS A 273 -21.72 2.38 26.95
N THR A 274 -21.84 2.17 25.65
CA THR A 274 -20.79 2.52 24.70
C THR A 274 -20.74 4.03 24.52
N ILE A 275 -19.55 4.61 24.66
CA ILE A 275 -19.30 6.04 24.55
C ILE A 275 -18.24 6.25 23.48
N THR A 276 -18.50 7.12 22.51
CA THR A 276 -17.52 7.54 21.51
C THR A 276 -17.25 9.03 21.71
N LYS A 277 -16.04 9.37 22.11
CA LYS A 277 -15.62 10.74 22.46
C LYS A 277 -14.12 10.93 22.15
N TRP A 278 -13.73 12.18 22.07
CA TRP A 278 -12.32 12.55 21.96
C TRP A 278 -11.66 12.56 23.34
N LEU A 279 -10.39 12.20 23.36
CA LEU A 279 -9.49 12.46 24.49
C LEU A 279 -8.12 12.89 23.94
N LYS A 280 -7.28 13.47 24.81
CA LYS A 280 -5.90 13.78 24.43
C LYS A 280 -5.10 12.49 24.33
N CYS A 281 -4.43 12.26 23.19
CA CYS A 281 -3.67 11.03 22.97
C CYS A 281 -2.56 10.83 24.02
N GLU A 282 -2.01 11.90 24.60
CA GLU A 282 -1.03 11.84 25.69
C GLU A 282 -1.49 11.05 26.92
N ASN A 283 -2.80 10.81 27.06
CA ASN A 283 -3.37 10.03 28.16
C ASN A 283 -3.43 8.51 27.89
N LEU A 284 -2.96 8.06 26.68
CA LEU A 284 -2.97 6.65 26.26
C LEU A 284 -1.61 5.98 26.37
#